data_77bc8a1b601f8ac88e89d6fb03a41055
#
_entry.id   77bc8a1b601f8ac88e89d6fb03a41055
#
_cell.length_a   1.000
_cell.length_b   1.000
_cell.length_c   1.000
_cell.angle_alpha   90.00
_cell.angle_beta   90.00
_cell.angle_gamma   90.00
#
_symmetry.space_group_name_H-M   'P 1'
#
loop_
_entity.id
_entity.type
_entity.pdbx_description
1 polymer ?
#
loop_
_entity_poly.entity_id
_entity_poly.type
_entity_poly.pdbx_seq_one_letter_code
_entity_poly.pdbx_strand_id
1 'polypeptide(L)'
;AMMDQQFGGNDEEEEGVQRGPDQCHDITLYPEIGLAGGACEGYGLLLDISDPANPVRIDAVADSNFSYWHSATFSNDGSKVLFTDEWGGGGQPKCRETDPYEWGANALFTINEDNKMEFESYYKLPAPQTEQENCVAHNGSMIPVPGRDIMVQSWYQGGISVFDWTDVSNPIEIAYHDRGPVDSTRMQMGGSWSVYWYNGVIVNSEIARGMDIFELSPNPLLTQNEIDAAKSVKLDYLNAQGQPKYTWPTTYALAKAYVDQLARDKELSNAEVASMRASISQAEKSSGSKKSEILTELANNVESKAGNSMNSTKMMNLAETLKGLASM
;
A
#
# COMPACT_ATOMS: atom_id res chain seq x y z
N ALA A 1 -31.33 4.13 10.02
CA ALA A 1 -32.67 3.50 9.90
C ALA A 1 -33.21 3.50 8.46
N MET A 2 -32.74 4.39 7.57
CA MET A 2 -33.23 4.47 6.18
C MET A 2 -32.33 3.70 5.19
N MET A 3 -31.05 3.51 5.51
CA MET A 3 -30.12 2.69 4.71
C MET A 3 -30.23 1.19 5.01
N ASP A 4 -30.56 0.80 6.26
CA ASP A 4 -30.76 -0.62 6.61
C ASP A 4 -31.92 -1.30 5.84
N GLN A 5 -32.84 -0.52 5.29
CA GLN A 5 -33.95 -1.07 4.49
C GLN A 5 -33.60 -1.28 3.00
N GLN A 6 -32.48 -0.74 2.53
CA GLN A 6 -32.11 -0.84 1.13
C GLN A 6 -31.15 -2.04 0.85
N PHE A 7 -30.48 -2.52 1.88
CA PHE A 7 -29.51 -3.64 1.79
C PHE A 7 -29.83 -4.82 2.74
N GLY A 8 -30.84 -4.70 3.57
CA GLY A 8 -31.33 -5.77 4.44
C GLY A 8 -32.32 -6.66 3.67
N GLY A 9 -31.83 -7.70 3.02
CA GLY A 9 -32.68 -8.82 2.63
C GLY A 9 -33.28 -9.47 3.89
N ASN A 10 -34.53 -9.84 3.89
CA ASN A 10 -35.15 -10.66 4.93
C ASN A 10 -34.48 -12.05 4.87
N ASP A 11 -33.43 -12.23 5.65
CA ASP A 11 -32.78 -13.51 5.84
C ASP A 11 -33.56 -14.32 6.88
N GLU A 12 -34.54 -15.11 6.41
CA GLU A 12 -34.90 -16.32 7.13
C GLU A 12 -33.70 -17.26 6.95
N GLU A 13 -33.00 -17.54 8.03
CA GLU A 13 -31.88 -18.47 8.09
C GLU A 13 -32.33 -19.87 7.62
N GLU A 14 -32.15 -20.18 6.37
CA GLU A 14 -32.06 -21.56 5.91
C GLU A 14 -30.70 -22.10 6.31
N GLU A 15 -30.67 -22.91 7.39
CA GLU A 15 -29.49 -23.66 7.79
C GLU A 15 -28.95 -24.47 6.58
N GLY A 16 -27.76 -24.10 6.09
CA GLY A 16 -26.96 -25.00 5.26
C GLY A 16 -26.52 -24.51 3.88
N VAL A 17 -26.96 -23.36 3.39
CA VAL A 17 -26.46 -22.83 2.11
C VAL A 17 -25.55 -21.65 2.38
N GLN A 18 -24.23 -21.87 2.28
CA GLN A 18 -23.30 -20.71 2.12
C GLN A 18 -23.68 -20.02 0.80
N ARG A 19 -24.30 -18.87 0.90
CA ARG A 19 -24.48 -18.00 -0.26
C ARG A 19 -23.08 -17.59 -0.74
N GLY A 20 -22.81 -17.75 -2.01
CA GLY A 20 -21.59 -17.23 -2.64
C GLY A 20 -21.56 -15.70 -2.59
N PRO A 21 -20.45 -15.10 -3.02
CA PRO A 21 -20.37 -13.64 -3.13
C PRO A 21 -21.51 -13.12 -4.01
N ASP A 22 -22.23 -12.08 -3.51
CA ASP A 22 -23.38 -11.53 -4.20
C ASP A 22 -22.94 -10.60 -5.35
N GLN A 23 -22.58 -9.37 -5.02
CA GLN A 23 -22.13 -8.37 -5.98
C GLN A 23 -20.73 -7.91 -5.62
N CYS A 24 -19.91 -7.62 -6.63
CA CYS A 24 -18.62 -7.02 -6.40
C CYS A 24 -18.79 -5.49 -6.47
N HIS A 25 -18.35 -4.80 -5.42
CA HIS A 25 -18.31 -3.36 -5.40
C HIS A 25 -17.16 -2.85 -6.27
N ASP A 26 -15.94 -3.35 -5.98
CA ASP A 26 -14.74 -3.03 -6.74
C ASP A 26 -13.98 -4.30 -7.17
N ILE A 27 -13.35 -4.23 -8.36
CA ILE A 27 -12.40 -5.22 -8.82
C ILE A 27 -11.12 -4.50 -9.24
N THR A 28 -10.02 -4.80 -8.56
CA THR A 28 -8.71 -4.28 -8.92
C THR A 28 -7.99 -5.28 -9.81
N LEU A 29 -7.70 -4.86 -11.04
CA LEU A 29 -6.96 -5.66 -12.02
C LEU A 29 -5.45 -5.45 -11.81
N TYR A 30 -4.68 -6.54 -11.86
CA TYR A 30 -3.22 -6.49 -11.89
C TYR A 30 -2.70 -7.31 -13.07
N PRO A 31 -2.81 -6.77 -14.31
CA PRO A 31 -2.53 -7.52 -15.54
C PRO A 31 -1.13 -8.08 -15.62
N GLU A 32 -0.13 -7.35 -15.11
CA GLU A 32 1.29 -7.75 -15.20
C GLU A 32 1.61 -9.03 -14.40
N ILE A 33 0.75 -9.42 -13.49
CA ILE A 33 0.86 -10.70 -12.76
C ILE A 33 -0.27 -11.67 -13.07
N GLY A 34 -1.21 -11.29 -13.93
CA GLY A 34 -2.36 -12.11 -14.35
C GLY A 34 -3.41 -12.31 -13.26
N LEU A 35 -3.48 -11.44 -12.24
CA LEU A 35 -4.41 -11.55 -11.13
C LEU A 35 -5.37 -10.36 -11.05
N ALA A 36 -6.54 -10.60 -10.42
CA ALA A 36 -7.43 -9.54 -9.98
C ALA A 36 -7.97 -9.84 -8.57
N GLY A 37 -8.15 -8.79 -7.77
CA GLY A 37 -8.78 -8.83 -6.46
C GLY A 37 -10.19 -8.28 -6.53
N GLY A 38 -11.19 -9.10 -6.24
CA GLY A 38 -12.60 -8.69 -6.19
C GLY A 38 -13.04 -8.47 -4.75
N ALA A 39 -13.52 -7.28 -4.43
CA ALA A 39 -14.16 -6.98 -3.15
C ALA A 39 -15.68 -7.04 -3.36
N CYS A 40 -16.30 -8.14 -2.90
CA CYS A 40 -17.64 -8.52 -3.30
C CYS A 40 -18.55 -8.63 -2.07
N GLU A 41 -18.86 -7.48 -1.49
CA GLU A 41 -19.73 -7.31 -0.31
C GLU A 41 -19.41 -8.25 0.86
N GLY A 42 -19.72 -9.53 0.75
CA GLY A 42 -19.46 -10.53 1.80
C GLY A 42 -18.13 -11.27 1.68
N TYR A 43 -17.36 -11.05 0.59
CA TYR A 43 -16.16 -11.84 0.28
C TYR A 43 -15.07 -11.03 -0.40
N GLY A 44 -13.80 -11.40 -0.12
CA GLY A 44 -12.65 -11.09 -0.96
C GLY A 44 -12.37 -12.24 -1.92
N LEU A 45 -12.25 -11.94 -3.21
CA LEU A 45 -11.98 -12.92 -4.27
C LEU A 45 -10.61 -12.72 -4.88
N LEU A 46 -9.94 -13.82 -5.18
CA LEU A 46 -8.77 -13.84 -6.06
C LEU A 46 -9.15 -14.48 -7.38
N LEU A 47 -8.89 -13.77 -8.48
CA LEU A 47 -9.23 -14.18 -9.83
C LEU A 47 -7.96 -14.33 -10.67
N ASP A 48 -7.88 -15.40 -11.48
CA ASP A 48 -6.94 -15.51 -12.59
C ASP A 48 -7.53 -14.77 -13.79
N ILE A 49 -6.82 -13.78 -14.29
CA ILE A 49 -7.16 -13.00 -15.48
C ILE A 49 -6.11 -13.13 -16.59
N SER A 50 -5.30 -14.20 -16.58
CA SER A 50 -4.33 -14.50 -17.63
C SER A 50 -5.00 -14.61 -19.01
N ASP A 51 -6.24 -15.10 -19.05
CA ASP A 51 -7.16 -14.93 -20.18
C ASP A 51 -8.28 -13.98 -19.75
N PRO A 52 -8.22 -12.69 -20.10
CA PRO A 52 -9.21 -11.70 -19.65
C PRO A 52 -10.62 -11.92 -20.23
N ALA A 53 -10.75 -12.74 -21.27
CA ALA A 53 -12.06 -13.12 -21.82
C ALA A 53 -12.74 -14.24 -21.01
N ASN A 54 -11.96 -14.99 -20.21
CA ASN A 54 -12.42 -16.11 -19.41
C ASN A 54 -11.81 -16.07 -18.00
N PRO A 55 -12.14 -15.07 -17.17
CA PRO A 55 -11.59 -14.97 -15.82
C PRO A 55 -12.05 -16.16 -14.95
N VAL A 56 -11.14 -16.68 -14.12
CA VAL A 56 -11.40 -17.82 -13.24
C VAL A 56 -11.20 -17.43 -11.79
N ARG A 57 -12.21 -17.69 -10.95
CA ARG A 57 -12.03 -17.54 -9.50
C ARG A 57 -11.15 -18.67 -8.98
N ILE A 58 -10.01 -18.32 -8.38
CA ILE A 58 -9.03 -19.26 -7.82
C ILE A 58 -9.11 -19.35 -6.31
N ASP A 59 -9.58 -18.30 -5.63
CA ASP A 59 -9.81 -18.32 -4.19
C ASP A 59 -10.90 -17.35 -3.76
N ALA A 60 -11.41 -17.56 -2.53
CA ALA A 60 -12.37 -16.68 -1.88
C ALA A 60 -12.18 -16.74 -0.36
N VAL A 61 -12.17 -15.59 0.30
CA VAL A 61 -12.06 -15.45 1.75
C VAL A 61 -13.22 -14.64 2.29
N ALA A 62 -13.66 -14.97 3.50
CA ALA A 62 -14.68 -14.25 4.25
C ALA A 62 -14.17 -13.91 5.64
N ASP A 63 -14.71 -12.85 6.24
CA ASP A 63 -14.40 -12.42 7.59
C ASP A 63 -15.69 -11.98 8.30
N SER A 64 -16.00 -12.59 9.43
CA SER A 64 -17.19 -12.24 10.22
C SER A 64 -17.12 -10.86 10.87
N ASN A 65 -15.94 -10.24 10.90
CA ASN A 65 -15.76 -8.87 11.38
C ASN A 65 -16.02 -7.82 10.29
N PHE A 66 -16.02 -8.22 9.01
CA PHE A 66 -16.28 -7.34 7.89
C PHE A 66 -17.76 -7.31 7.55
N SER A 67 -18.27 -6.10 7.33
CA SER A 67 -19.65 -5.88 6.93
C SER A 67 -19.79 -5.65 5.42
N TYR A 68 -18.79 -5.03 4.78
CA TYR A 68 -18.87 -4.68 3.38
C TYR A 68 -17.49 -4.65 2.72
N TRP A 69 -17.12 -5.74 2.07
CA TRP A 69 -15.89 -5.84 1.29
C TRP A 69 -15.95 -4.89 0.11
N HIS A 70 -15.09 -3.87 0.10
CA HIS A 70 -15.25 -2.70 -0.76
C HIS A 70 -14.20 -2.58 -1.86
N SER A 71 -12.91 -2.67 -1.53
CA SER A 71 -11.81 -2.55 -2.50
C SER A 71 -10.65 -3.48 -2.18
N ALA A 72 -9.79 -3.74 -3.18
CA ALA A 72 -8.60 -4.57 -3.05
C ALA A 72 -7.35 -3.81 -3.51
N THR A 73 -6.19 -4.11 -2.91
CA THR A 73 -4.89 -3.59 -3.34
C THR A 73 -3.82 -4.65 -3.16
N PHE A 74 -3.03 -4.92 -4.21
CA PHE A 74 -1.92 -5.88 -4.15
C PHE A 74 -0.60 -5.21 -3.74
N SER A 75 0.33 -5.99 -3.14
CA SER A 75 1.73 -5.61 -3.09
C SER A 75 2.34 -5.53 -4.50
N ASN A 76 3.46 -4.82 -4.64
CA ASN A 76 4.05 -4.63 -5.97
C ASN A 76 4.56 -5.92 -6.62
N ASP A 77 4.87 -6.95 -5.84
CA ASP A 77 5.27 -8.27 -6.33
C ASP A 77 4.09 -9.24 -6.50
N GLY A 78 2.90 -8.86 -6.00
CA GLY A 78 1.69 -9.68 -6.04
C GLY A 78 1.64 -10.80 -5.02
N SER A 79 2.58 -10.85 -4.08
CA SER A 79 2.61 -11.88 -3.03
C SER A 79 1.62 -11.61 -1.88
N LYS A 80 1.00 -10.44 -1.87
CA LYS A 80 0.08 -9.99 -0.82
C LYS A 80 -1.08 -9.22 -1.43
N VAL A 81 -2.22 -9.26 -0.73
CA VAL A 81 -3.40 -8.46 -1.04
C VAL A 81 -4.03 -7.97 0.25
N LEU A 82 -4.53 -6.75 0.25
CA LEU A 82 -5.40 -6.24 1.30
C LEU A 82 -6.79 -5.97 0.74
N PHE A 83 -7.80 -6.14 1.58
CA PHE A 83 -9.18 -5.75 1.32
C PHE A 83 -9.65 -4.75 2.35
N THR A 84 -10.51 -3.83 1.94
CA THR A 84 -11.10 -2.81 2.81
C THR A 84 -12.51 -3.17 3.21
N ASP A 85 -12.89 -2.86 4.46
CA ASP A 85 -14.26 -2.95 4.96
C ASP A 85 -14.89 -1.55 5.00
N GLU A 86 -15.77 -1.25 4.06
CA GLU A 86 -16.54 -0.02 4.06
C GLU A 86 -17.80 -0.14 4.93
N TRP A 87 -17.68 -0.57 6.14
CA TRP A 87 -18.79 -0.82 7.04
C TRP A 87 -19.94 0.19 6.93
N GLY A 88 -21.13 -0.30 6.54
CA GLY A 88 -22.33 0.51 6.42
C GLY A 88 -22.26 1.55 5.30
N GLY A 89 -21.44 1.32 4.25
CA GLY A 89 -21.27 2.24 3.12
C GLY A 89 -20.68 3.59 3.55
N GLY A 90 -19.74 3.58 4.50
CA GLY A 90 -19.03 4.76 4.97
C GLY A 90 -19.87 5.78 5.73
N GLY A 91 -21.15 5.50 6.01
CA GLY A 91 -22.06 6.43 6.67
C GLY A 91 -21.99 6.45 8.20
N GLN A 92 -21.07 5.67 8.81
CA GLN A 92 -21.03 5.45 10.26
C GLN A 92 -19.66 5.83 10.86
N PRO A 93 -19.62 6.25 12.13
CA PRO A 93 -18.37 6.41 12.88
C PRO A 93 -17.89 5.03 13.36
N LYS A 94 -16.93 4.44 12.69
CA LYS A 94 -16.33 3.13 13.03
C LYS A 94 -14.86 3.20 13.43
N CYS A 95 -14.31 4.41 13.60
CA CYS A 95 -12.94 4.61 14.07
C CYS A 95 -12.87 5.20 15.49
N ARG A 96 -13.90 5.04 16.33
CA ARG A 96 -13.88 5.51 17.71
C ARG A 96 -13.06 4.56 18.58
N GLU A 97 -12.56 5.05 19.71
CA GLU A 97 -11.86 4.22 20.71
C GLU A 97 -12.72 3.03 21.22
N THR A 98 -14.04 3.18 21.19
CA THR A 98 -14.98 2.16 21.63
C THR A 98 -15.38 1.15 20.56
N ASP A 99 -15.03 1.37 19.31
CA ASP A 99 -15.34 0.45 18.21
C ASP A 99 -14.33 -0.70 18.19
N PRO A 100 -14.76 -1.94 17.89
CA PRO A 100 -13.83 -3.04 17.62
C PRO A 100 -12.80 -2.65 16.55
N TYR A 101 -11.56 -3.06 16.76
CA TYR A 101 -10.45 -2.69 15.88
C TYR A 101 -10.66 -3.19 14.45
N GLU A 102 -11.27 -4.37 14.30
CA GLU A 102 -11.49 -5.06 13.05
C GLU A 102 -12.61 -4.43 12.19
N TRP A 103 -13.53 -3.66 12.80
CA TRP A 103 -14.66 -3.08 12.08
C TRP A 103 -14.26 -1.86 11.27
N GLY A 104 -14.60 -1.85 9.98
CA GLY A 104 -14.21 -0.78 9.07
C GLY A 104 -12.70 -0.66 8.88
N ALA A 105 -11.97 -1.77 8.98
CA ALA A 105 -10.53 -1.88 8.87
C ALA A 105 -10.11 -2.44 7.49
N ASN A 106 -8.82 -2.59 7.29
CA ASN A 106 -8.24 -3.43 6.23
C ASN A 106 -7.96 -4.82 6.79
N ALA A 107 -8.25 -5.87 6.03
CA ALA A 107 -7.73 -7.21 6.26
C ALA A 107 -6.58 -7.48 5.27
N LEU A 108 -5.44 -7.93 5.80
CA LEU A 108 -4.22 -8.18 5.05
C LEU A 108 -3.99 -9.67 4.90
N PHE A 109 -3.66 -10.09 3.69
CA PHE A 109 -3.44 -11.49 3.33
C PHE A 109 -2.12 -11.66 2.61
N THR A 110 -1.43 -12.78 2.87
CA THR A 110 -0.42 -13.33 1.96
C THR A 110 -1.09 -14.20 0.90
N ILE A 111 -0.45 -14.30 -0.27
CA ILE A 111 -0.85 -15.21 -1.35
C ILE A 111 0.23 -16.27 -1.47
N ASN A 112 -0.09 -17.51 -1.14
CA ASN A 112 0.86 -18.61 -1.17
C ASN A 112 1.12 -19.16 -2.60
N GLU A 113 2.02 -20.14 -2.73
CA GLU A 113 2.40 -20.73 -4.02
C GLU A 113 1.23 -21.43 -4.75
N ASP A 114 0.19 -21.84 -4.03
CA ASP A 114 -1.04 -22.42 -4.59
C ASP A 114 -2.10 -21.36 -4.93
N ASN A 115 -1.72 -20.07 -4.90
CA ASN A 115 -2.62 -18.92 -5.07
C ASN A 115 -3.78 -18.92 -4.06
N LYS A 116 -3.50 -19.27 -2.79
CA LYS A 116 -4.46 -19.17 -1.70
C LYS A 116 -4.13 -17.98 -0.81
N MET A 117 -5.17 -17.25 -0.44
CA MET A 117 -5.08 -16.12 0.48
C MET A 117 -5.08 -16.61 1.92
N GLU A 118 -4.05 -16.25 2.68
CA GLU A 118 -3.90 -16.57 4.09
C GLU A 118 -3.95 -15.27 4.89
N PHE A 119 -4.91 -15.18 5.83
CA PHE A 119 -5.10 -13.99 6.67
C PHE A 119 -3.91 -13.80 7.62
N GLU A 120 -3.44 -12.56 7.74
CA GLU A 120 -2.29 -12.20 8.57
C GLU A 120 -2.66 -11.23 9.69
N SER A 121 -3.27 -10.10 9.35
CA SER A 121 -3.60 -9.05 10.33
C SER A 121 -4.63 -8.06 9.81
N TYR A 122 -5.00 -7.13 10.69
CA TYR A 122 -5.77 -5.94 10.33
C TYR A 122 -4.92 -4.67 10.39
N TYR A 123 -5.30 -3.69 9.58
CA TYR A 123 -4.82 -2.32 9.72
C TYR A 123 -6.01 -1.36 9.84
N LYS A 124 -5.96 -0.48 10.82
CA LYS A 124 -6.90 0.62 11.03
C LYS A 124 -6.15 1.87 11.48
N LEU A 125 -6.74 3.05 11.30
CA LEU A 125 -6.19 4.31 11.80
C LEU A 125 -5.80 4.19 13.28
N PRO A 126 -4.55 4.53 13.66
CA PRO A 126 -4.11 4.46 15.06
C PRO A 126 -4.78 5.50 15.96
N ALA A 127 -5.18 6.65 15.39
CA ALA A 127 -5.82 7.73 16.14
C ALA A 127 -7.35 7.56 16.13
N PRO A 128 -8.00 7.40 17.29
CA PRO A 128 -9.45 7.34 17.36
C PRO A 128 -10.11 8.65 16.88
N GLN A 129 -11.22 8.50 16.18
CA GLN A 129 -12.05 9.60 15.68
C GLN A 129 -13.26 9.84 16.57
N THR A 130 -13.97 10.95 16.36
CA THR A 130 -15.14 11.32 17.15
C THR A 130 -16.43 10.69 16.62
N GLU A 131 -17.54 10.84 17.38
CA GLU A 131 -18.87 10.40 16.94
C GLU A 131 -19.46 11.24 15.80
N GLN A 132 -18.88 12.42 15.52
CA GLN A 132 -19.28 13.33 14.46
C GLN A 132 -18.61 13.02 13.12
N GLU A 133 -17.71 12.04 13.09
CA GLU A 133 -16.91 11.68 11.92
C GLU A 133 -17.30 10.31 11.38
N ASN A 134 -17.87 10.26 10.18
CA ASN A 134 -17.94 8.98 9.48
C ASN A 134 -16.51 8.54 9.11
N CYS A 135 -16.15 7.34 9.49
CA CYS A 135 -14.79 6.83 9.31
C CYS A 135 -14.77 5.31 9.21
N VAL A 136 -14.32 4.82 8.06
CA VAL A 136 -14.04 3.42 7.73
C VAL A 136 -12.95 3.37 6.66
N ALA A 137 -12.33 2.21 6.44
CA ALA A 137 -11.42 1.98 5.33
C ALA A 137 -12.14 2.18 3.98
N HIS A 138 -11.49 2.87 3.06
CA HIS A 138 -11.99 3.13 1.72
C HIS A 138 -10.87 2.93 0.67
N ASN A 139 -10.97 3.57 -0.49
CA ASN A 139 -10.02 3.38 -1.59
C ASN A 139 -8.64 3.97 -1.29
N GLY A 140 -7.64 3.42 -1.95
CA GLY A 140 -6.27 3.90 -1.87
C GLY A 140 -5.41 3.41 -3.02
N SER A 141 -4.14 3.72 -2.98
CA SER A 141 -3.17 3.26 -3.95
C SER A 141 -1.78 3.06 -3.36
N MET A 142 -1.00 2.20 -4.01
CA MET A 142 0.41 2.01 -3.66
C MET A 142 1.24 3.26 -3.97
N ILE A 143 2.18 3.58 -3.09
CA ILE A 143 3.24 4.56 -3.31
C ILE A 143 4.50 3.79 -3.70
N PRO A 144 5.13 4.06 -4.86
CA PRO A 144 6.23 3.25 -5.39
C PRO A 144 7.56 3.49 -4.64
N VAL A 145 7.58 3.22 -3.34
CA VAL A 145 8.84 3.21 -2.57
C VAL A 145 9.55 1.88 -2.84
N PRO A 146 10.80 1.91 -3.32
CA PRO A 146 11.48 0.67 -3.72
C PRO A 146 11.66 -0.28 -2.53
N GLY A 147 11.34 -1.56 -2.74
CA GLY A 147 11.52 -2.61 -1.73
C GLY A 147 10.63 -2.51 -0.50
N ARG A 148 9.55 -1.72 -0.57
CA ARG A 148 8.54 -1.59 0.48
C ARG A 148 7.14 -1.51 -0.11
N ASP A 149 6.18 -2.07 0.61
CA ASP A 149 4.76 -1.95 0.27
C ASP A 149 4.16 -0.82 1.12
N ILE A 150 4.11 0.36 0.53
CA ILE A 150 3.54 1.55 1.16
C ILE A 150 2.28 1.94 0.41
N MET A 151 1.20 2.15 1.15
CA MET A 151 -0.09 2.56 0.61
C MET A 151 -0.50 3.92 1.19
N VAL A 152 -1.13 4.75 0.38
CA VAL A 152 -1.95 5.87 0.83
C VAL A 152 -3.41 5.48 0.70
N GLN A 153 -4.23 5.74 1.73
CA GLN A 153 -5.61 5.32 1.81
C GLN A 153 -6.53 6.37 2.40
N SER A 154 -7.76 6.41 1.89
CA SER A 154 -8.86 7.23 2.36
C SER A 154 -9.58 6.58 3.55
N TRP A 155 -10.01 7.41 4.51
CA TRP A 155 -10.76 7.01 5.71
C TRP A 155 -11.95 7.93 5.97
N TYR A 156 -12.56 8.46 4.92
CA TYR A 156 -13.61 9.48 5.06
C TYR A 156 -13.13 10.65 5.93
N GLN A 157 -13.89 11.02 7.01
CA GLN A 157 -13.49 12.11 7.90
C GLN A 157 -12.28 11.77 8.79
N GLY A 158 -11.91 10.51 8.92
CA GLY A 158 -10.58 10.13 9.44
C GLY A 158 -9.41 10.58 8.55
N GLY A 159 -9.71 11.19 7.40
CA GLY A 159 -8.73 11.78 6.49
C GLY A 159 -8.03 10.76 5.61
N ILE A 160 -6.72 10.91 5.46
CA ILE A 160 -5.86 9.98 4.74
C ILE A 160 -4.76 9.44 5.65
N SER A 161 -4.44 8.17 5.49
CA SER A 161 -3.32 7.50 6.13
C SER A 161 -2.33 7.01 5.09
N VAL A 162 -1.05 7.16 5.34
CA VAL A 162 0.04 6.51 4.61
C VAL A 162 0.65 5.48 5.53
N PHE A 163 0.63 4.23 5.16
CA PHE A 163 1.11 3.14 6.00
C PHE A 163 1.99 2.16 5.24
N ASP A 164 2.92 1.56 5.96
CA ASP A 164 3.80 0.50 5.50
C ASP A 164 3.21 -0.85 5.92
N TRP A 165 2.95 -1.71 4.98
CA TRP A 165 2.48 -3.08 5.16
C TRP A 165 3.41 -4.12 4.53
N THR A 166 4.69 -3.74 4.39
CA THR A 166 5.74 -4.67 3.95
C THR A 166 5.78 -5.91 4.84
N ASP A 167 5.68 -5.70 6.16
CA ASP A 167 5.37 -6.75 7.13
C ASP A 167 3.86 -6.79 7.36
N VAL A 168 3.20 -7.75 6.72
CA VAL A 168 1.74 -7.92 6.80
C VAL A 168 1.24 -8.27 8.20
N SER A 169 2.10 -8.78 9.07
CA SER A 169 1.76 -9.09 10.46
C SER A 169 1.81 -7.86 11.38
N ASN A 170 2.48 -6.79 10.94
CA ASN A 170 2.68 -5.58 11.74
C ASN A 170 2.69 -4.30 10.88
N PRO A 171 1.58 -3.95 10.21
CA PRO A 171 1.48 -2.72 9.43
C PRO A 171 1.58 -1.49 10.33
N ILE A 172 2.28 -0.44 9.87
CA ILE A 172 2.52 0.78 10.66
C ILE A 172 2.18 2.04 9.86
N GLU A 173 1.50 2.99 10.50
CA GLU A 173 1.30 4.33 9.93
C GLU A 173 2.63 5.11 9.90
N ILE A 174 2.91 5.76 8.77
CA ILE A 174 4.12 6.56 8.58
C ILE A 174 3.84 8.04 8.32
N ALA A 175 2.63 8.38 7.87
CA ALA A 175 2.16 9.75 7.71
C ALA A 175 0.64 9.78 7.65
N TYR A 176 0.04 10.93 7.94
CA TYR A 176 -1.41 11.13 7.85
C TYR A 176 -1.76 12.58 7.56
N HIS A 177 -3.00 12.80 7.15
CA HIS A 177 -3.63 14.12 7.12
C HIS A 177 -5.10 13.99 7.51
N ASP A 178 -5.50 14.71 8.54
CA ASP A 178 -6.85 14.73 9.09
C ASP A 178 -7.26 16.18 9.37
N ARG A 179 -8.52 16.51 9.05
CA ARG A 179 -9.11 17.85 9.26
C ARG A 179 -10.17 17.90 10.35
N GLY A 180 -10.45 16.74 10.93
CA GLY A 180 -11.56 16.59 11.86
C GLY A 180 -12.95 16.73 11.19
N PRO A 181 -14.02 16.71 11.99
CA PRO A 181 -15.39 16.65 11.48
C PRO A 181 -15.79 17.86 10.64
N VAL A 182 -16.64 17.63 9.64
CA VAL A 182 -17.25 18.69 8.84
C VAL A 182 -18.15 19.58 9.72
N ASP A 183 -18.84 18.97 10.69
CA ASP A 183 -19.66 19.65 11.69
C ASP A 183 -19.36 19.04 13.07
N SER A 184 -18.83 19.86 13.97
CA SER A 184 -18.45 19.40 15.32
C SER A 184 -19.63 19.10 16.26
N THR A 185 -20.86 19.37 15.84
CA THR A 185 -22.07 19.20 16.66
C THR A 185 -22.91 17.99 16.27
N ARG A 186 -22.76 17.50 15.05
CA ARG A 186 -23.53 16.37 14.52
C ARG A 186 -22.76 15.66 13.43
N MET A 187 -22.99 14.37 13.28
CA MET A 187 -22.43 13.59 12.19
C MET A 187 -23.02 14.06 10.85
N GLN A 188 -22.13 14.34 9.89
CA GLN A 188 -22.43 14.58 8.49
C GLN A 188 -21.49 13.73 7.62
N MET A 189 -21.94 13.40 6.41
CA MET A 189 -21.05 12.79 5.43
C MET A 189 -19.98 13.77 4.97
N GLY A 190 -18.74 13.32 4.94
CA GLY A 190 -17.60 14.11 4.49
C GLY A 190 -16.32 13.31 4.49
N GLY A 191 -15.22 13.99 4.25
CA GLY A 191 -13.89 13.43 4.31
C GLY A 191 -13.38 12.83 3.00
N SER A 192 -12.24 12.19 3.07
CA SER A 192 -11.55 11.61 1.94
C SER A 192 -12.33 10.43 1.35
N TRP A 193 -12.79 10.59 0.09
CA TRP A 193 -13.47 9.51 -0.65
C TRP A 193 -12.47 8.58 -1.33
N SER A 194 -11.51 9.16 -2.11
CA SER A 194 -10.51 8.40 -2.84
C SER A 194 -9.19 9.14 -2.87
N VAL A 195 -8.09 8.42 -2.71
CA VAL A 195 -6.75 9.00 -2.70
C VAL A 195 -5.80 8.15 -3.53
N TYR A 196 -5.00 8.81 -4.38
CA TYR A 196 -4.11 8.14 -5.32
C TYR A 196 -2.75 8.83 -5.38
N TRP A 197 -1.68 8.01 -5.43
CA TRP A 197 -0.36 8.49 -5.82
C TRP A 197 -0.28 8.65 -7.34
N TYR A 198 0.15 9.81 -7.79
CA TYR A 198 0.39 10.06 -9.21
C TYR A 198 1.60 10.96 -9.42
N ASN A 199 2.66 10.43 -10.02
CA ASN A 199 3.85 11.16 -10.47
C ASN A 199 4.52 12.07 -9.42
N GLY A 200 4.48 11.67 -8.16
CA GLY A 200 5.17 12.34 -7.07
C GLY A 200 4.28 13.17 -6.14
N VAL A 201 2.97 13.19 -6.40
CA VAL A 201 1.97 13.81 -5.54
C VAL A 201 0.89 12.82 -5.14
N ILE A 202 0.19 13.12 -4.05
CA ILE A 202 -1.00 12.41 -3.60
C ILE A 202 -2.20 13.30 -3.96
N VAL A 203 -3.12 12.77 -4.75
CA VAL A 203 -4.37 13.46 -5.14
C VAL A 203 -5.51 12.87 -4.35
N ASN A 204 -6.21 13.70 -3.59
CA ASN A 204 -7.33 13.32 -2.73
C ASN A 204 -8.63 13.95 -3.21
N SER A 205 -9.69 13.15 -3.33
CA SER A 205 -11.06 13.61 -3.54
C SER A 205 -11.76 13.66 -2.17
N GLU A 206 -12.18 14.84 -1.75
CA GLU A 206 -12.83 15.07 -0.46
C GLU A 206 -14.29 15.50 -0.68
N ILE A 207 -15.22 14.77 -0.05
CA ILE A 207 -16.67 14.86 -0.29
C ILE A 207 -17.20 16.29 -0.05
N ALA A 208 -16.83 16.90 1.07
CA ALA A 208 -17.39 18.18 1.51
C ALA A 208 -16.54 19.39 1.11
N ARG A 209 -15.23 19.19 0.84
CA ARG A 209 -14.25 20.28 0.70
C ARG A 209 -13.55 20.31 -0.67
N GLY A 210 -13.83 19.33 -1.56
CA GLY A 210 -13.36 19.29 -2.93
C GLY A 210 -12.12 18.42 -3.13
N MET A 211 -11.02 18.97 -3.66
CA MET A 211 -9.82 18.22 -4.00
C MET A 211 -8.61 18.77 -3.26
N ASP A 212 -7.78 17.88 -2.75
CA ASP A 212 -6.48 18.22 -2.18
C ASP A 212 -5.34 17.59 -2.96
N ILE A 213 -4.20 18.25 -2.95
CA ILE A 213 -2.95 17.71 -3.48
C ILE A 213 -1.91 17.80 -2.38
N PHE A 214 -1.32 16.65 -2.02
CA PHE A 214 -0.29 16.57 -0.99
C PHE A 214 1.04 16.12 -1.56
N GLU A 215 2.11 16.49 -0.88
CA GLU A 215 3.42 15.90 -1.02
C GLU A 215 3.86 15.24 0.28
N LEU A 216 4.57 14.11 0.17
CA LEU A 216 5.18 13.47 1.32
C LEU A 216 6.34 14.31 1.87
N SER A 217 6.42 14.42 3.18
CA SER A 217 7.57 14.99 3.88
C SER A 217 8.41 13.88 4.53
N PRO A 218 9.73 13.99 4.54
CA PRO A 218 10.58 12.98 5.14
C PRO A 218 10.39 12.94 6.67
N ASN A 219 10.50 11.72 7.20
CA ASN A 219 10.45 11.45 8.62
C ASN A 219 11.35 10.22 8.95
N PRO A 220 11.50 9.80 10.22
CA PRO A 220 12.35 8.64 10.57
C PRO A 220 11.96 7.32 9.88
N LEU A 221 10.69 7.16 9.48
CA LEU A 221 10.17 5.96 8.84
C LEU A 221 10.17 6.03 7.30
N LEU A 222 10.34 7.23 6.73
CA LEU A 222 10.37 7.45 5.28
C LEU A 222 11.34 8.59 4.96
N THR A 223 12.50 8.25 4.39
CA THR A 223 13.57 9.23 4.11
C THR A 223 13.30 10.02 2.84
N GLN A 224 14.00 11.17 2.69
CA GLN A 224 13.93 11.94 1.44
C GLN A 224 14.41 11.13 0.23
N ASN A 225 15.42 10.27 0.39
CA ASN A 225 15.89 9.42 -0.70
C ASN A 225 14.84 8.39 -1.15
N GLU A 226 14.06 7.85 -0.23
CA GLU A 226 12.92 6.96 -0.53
C GLU A 226 11.81 7.72 -1.28
N ILE A 227 11.50 8.95 -0.86
CA ILE A 227 10.53 9.83 -1.54
C ILE A 227 11.03 10.18 -2.95
N ASP A 228 12.31 10.53 -3.11
CA ASP A 228 12.89 10.86 -4.41
C ASP A 228 12.93 9.65 -5.35
N ALA A 229 13.19 8.45 -4.82
CA ALA A 229 13.10 7.21 -5.58
C ALA A 229 11.66 6.93 -6.04
N ALA A 230 10.66 7.12 -5.15
CA ALA A 230 9.26 7.00 -5.51
C ALA A 230 8.85 8.02 -6.59
N LYS A 231 9.29 9.28 -6.46
CA LYS A 231 9.05 10.35 -7.45
C LYS A 231 9.70 10.09 -8.81
N SER A 232 10.68 9.19 -8.90
CA SER A 232 11.33 8.81 -10.16
C SER A 232 10.46 7.90 -11.04
N VAL A 233 9.51 7.18 -10.45
CA VAL A 233 8.51 6.38 -11.19
C VAL A 233 7.51 7.32 -11.82
N LYS A 234 7.30 7.16 -13.15
CA LYS A 234 6.36 8.01 -13.92
C LYS A 234 5.34 7.14 -14.62
N LEU A 235 4.10 7.56 -14.51
CA LEU A 235 2.95 6.96 -15.19
C LEU A 235 2.44 7.95 -16.24
N ASP A 236 2.14 7.47 -17.44
CA ASP A 236 1.52 8.30 -18.49
C ASP A 236 0.06 8.61 -18.14
N TYR A 237 -0.61 7.68 -17.50
CA TYR A 237 -1.98 7.82 -16.99
C TYR A 237 -2.16 6.94 -15.74
N LEU A 238 -3.19 7.24 -14.95
CA LEU A 238 -3.63 6.42 -13.83
C LEU A 238 -5.01 5.84 -14.13
N ASN A 239 -5.14 4.53 -14.00
CA ASN A 239 -6.45 3.84 -13.97
C ASN A 239 -6.69 3.37 -12.53
N ALA A 240 -7.75 3.86 -11.90
CA ALA A 240 -8.08 3.53 -10.51
C ALA A 240 -8.40 2.03 -10.31
N GLN A 241 -8.87 1.35 -11.36
CA GLN A 241 -9.19 -0.09 -11.34
C GLN A 241 -8.05 -0.96 -11.87
N GLY A 242 -6.96 -0.38 -12.33
CA GLY A 242 -5.80 -1.08 -12.87
C GLY A 242 -4.55 -0.77 -12.07
N GLN A 243 -4.09 -1.72 -11.27
CA GLN A 243 -2.86 -1.54 -10.52
C GLN A 243 -1.64 -1.75 -11.44
N PRO A 244 -0.76 -0.74 -11.59
CA PRO A 244 0.46 -0.91 -12.36
C PRO A 244 1.53 -1.65 -11.55
N LYS A 245 2.37 -2.44 -12.22
CA LYS A 245 3.60 -2.94 -11.62
C LYS A 245 4.68 -1.86 -11.69
N TYR A 246 5.09 -1.37 -10.53
CA TYR A 246 6.11 -0.35 -10.47
C TYR A 246 7.49 -0.94 -10.74
N THR A 247 8.25 -0.21 -11.55
CA THR A 247 9.68 -0.42 -11.79
C THR A 247 10.41 0.91 -11.63
N TRP A 248 11.63 0.86 -11.08
CA TRP A 248 12.38 2.07 -10.78
C TRP A 248 13.50 2.28 -11.79
N PRO A 249 13.63 3.49 -12.35
CA PRO A 249 14.80 3.81 -13.17
C PRO A 249 16.06 3.79 -12.31
N THR A 250 17.17 3.36 -12.91
CA THR A 250 18.48 3.36 -12.24
C THR A 250 18.92 4.78 -11.93
N THR A 251 18.83 5.18 -10.66
CA THR A 251 19.15 6.53 -10.19
C THR A 251 19.96 6.50 -8.89
N TYR A 252 20.64 7.60 -8.58
CA TYR A 252 21.29 7.75 -7.29
C TYR A 252 20.28 7.78 -6.11
N ALA A 253 19.08 8.32 -6.33
CA ALA A 253 18.01 8.30 -5.34
C ALA A 253 17.63 6.86 -4.99
N LEU A 254 17.49 5.97 -5.98
CA LEU A 254 17.21 4.56 -5.78
C LEU A 254 18.30 3.86 -4.94
N ALA A 255 19.58 4.07 -5.29
CA ALA A 255 20.69 3.50 -4.52
C ALA A 255 20.72 4.00 -3.07
N LYS A 256 20.52 5.32 -2.87
CA LYS A 256 20.47 5.94 -1.54
C LYS A 256 19.28 5.45 -0.71
N ALA A 257 18.13 5.23 -1.33
CA ALA A 257 16.93 4.69 -0.67
C ALA A 257 17.20 3.30 -0.09
N TYR A 258 17.81 2.41 -0.85
CA TYR A 258 18.19 1.08 -0.34
C TYR A 258 19.18 1.16 0.81
N VAL A 259 20.19 2.05 0.75
CA VAL A 259 21.14 2.26 1.86
C VAL A 259 20.43 2.75 3.11
N ASP A 260 19.48 3.66 2.97
CA ASP A 260 18.69 4.18 4.10
C ASP A 260 17.82 3.10 4.75
N GLN A 261 17.23 2.22 3.94
CA GLN A 261 16.44 1.08 4.42
C GLN A 261 17.31 0.07 5.16
N LEU A 262 18.44 -0.35 4.57
CA LEU A 262 19.39 -1.27 5.21
C LEU A 262 19.95 -0.70 6.52
N ALA A 263 20.11 0.62 6.60
CA ALA A 263 20.49 1.30 7.84
C ALA A 263 19.37 1.25 8.90
N ARG A 264 18.13 1.46 8.50
CA ARG A 264 16.95 1.39 9.39
C ARG A 264 16.73 -0.02 9.91
N ASP A 265 16.90 -1.03 9.05
CA ASP A 265 16.77 -2.45 9.38
C ASP A 265 17.95 -2.97 10.23
N LYS A 266 18.97 -2.13 10.51
CA LYS A 266 20.19 -2.46 11.25
C LYS A 266 21.02 -3.61 10.63
N GLU A 267 20.85 -3.87 9.34
CA GLU A 267 21.67 -4.84 8.59
C GLU A 267 23.11 -4.38 8.39
N LEU A 268 23.33 -3.08 8.43
CA LEU A 268 24.62 -2.46 8.27
C LEU A 268 25.00 -1.70 9.53
N SER A 269 26.26 -1.78 9.92
CA SER A 269 26.81 -0.93 10.95
C SER A 269 26.82 0.56 10.52
N ASN A 270 26.80 1.48 11.47
CA ASN A 270 26.89 2.92 11.19
C ASN A 270 28.12 3.29 10.35
N ALA A 271 29.24 2.60 10.54
CA ALA A 271 30.47 2.80 9.77
C ALA A 271 30.30 2.37 8.31
N GLU A 272 29.65 1.24 8.06
CA GLU A 272 29.36 0.75 6.71
C GLU A 272 28.38 1.68 5.98
N VAL A 273 27.29 2.10 6.65
CA VAL A 273 26.33 3.08 6.11
C VAL A 273 27.05 4.39 5.74
N ALA A 274 27.89 4.92 6.62
CA ALA A 274 28.66 6.13 6.35
C ALA A 274 29.61 5.97 5.15
N SER A 275 30.30 4.83 5.05
CA SER A 275 31.18 4.49 3.94
C SER A 275 30.42 4.40 2.61
N MET A 276 29.28 3.69 2.58
CA MET A 276 28.44 3.54 1.38
C MET A 276 27.93 4.89 0.91
N ARG A 277 27.39 5.72 1.81
CA ARG A 277 26.92 7.06 1.49
C ARG A 277 28.04 7.95 0.95
N ALA A 278 29.24 7.87 1.52
CA ALA A 278 30.42 8.61 1.02
C ALA A 278 30.81 8.15 -0.40
N SER A 279 30.88 6.85 -0.65
CA SER A 279 31.20 6.30 -1.96
C SER A 279 30.18 6.70 -3.03
N ILE A 280 28.87 6.59 -2.74
CA ILE A 280 27.79 7.02 -3.63
C ILE A 280 27.89 8.52 -3.93
N SER A 281 28.11 9.36 -2.89
CA SER A 281 28.26 10.80 -3.04
C SER A 281 29.52 11.17 -3.84
N GLN A 282 30.59 10.43 -3.71
CA GLN A 282 31.81 10.62 -4.50
C GLN A 282 31.59 10.23 -5.97
N ALA A 283 30.92 9.11 -6.22
CA ALA A 283 30.59 8.67 -7.57
C ALA A 283 29.68 9.68 -8.29
N GLU A 284 28.68 10.22 -7.59
CA GLU A 284 27.75 11.25 -8.10
C GLU A 284 28.46 12.52 -8.57
N LYS A 285 29.61 12.84 -7.96
CA LYS A 285 30.46 14.00 -8.32
C LYS A 285 31.57 13.64 -9.30
N SER A 286 31.69 12.39 -9.67
CA SER A 286 32.73 11.87 -10.58
C SER A 286 32.15 11.55 -11.96
N SER A 287 33.02 11.37 -12.96
CA SER A 287 32.63 10.98 -14.31
C SER A 287 33.60 9.95 -14.90
N GLY A 288 33.21 9.28 -15.98
CA GLY A 288 34.02 8.36 -16.73
C GLY A 288 34.50 7.15 -15.87
N SER A 289 35.74 6.72 -16.10
CA SER A 289 36.32 5.53 -15.44
C SER A 289 36.32 5.63 -13.91
N LYS A 290 36.54 6.81 -13.34
CA LYS A 290 36.56 6.99 -11.89
C LYS A 290 35.19 6.75 -11.26
N LYS A 291 34.11 7.23 -11.87
CA LYS A 291 32.72 6.96 -11.45
C LYS A 291 32.45 5.46 -11.49
N SER A 292 32.75 4.83 -12.63
CA SER A 292 32.52 3.40 -12.85
C SER A 292 33.29 2.52 -11.84
N GLU A 293 34.57 2.85 -11.57
CA GLU A 293 35.41 2.14 -10.61
C GLU A 293 34.82 2.18 -9.20
N ILE A 294 34.47 3.37 -8.68
CA ILE A 294 33.87 3.53 -7.35
C ILE A 294 32.57 2.73 -7.21
N LEU A 295 31.69 2.81 -8.19
CA LEU A 295 30.38 2.13 -8.14
C LEU A 295 30.50 0.62 -8.28
N THR A 296 31.42 0.13 -9.13
CA THR A 296 31.69 -1.29 -9.30
C THR A 296 32.29 -1.92 -8.04
N GLU A 297 33.26 -1.23 -7.42
CA GLU A 297 33.85 -1.68 -6.15
C GLU A 297 32.79 -1.75 -5.05
N LEU A 298 31.95 -0.72 -4.93
CA LEU A 298 30.87 -0.69 -3.95
C LEU A 298 29.84 -1.80 -4.22
N ALA A 299 29.43 -2.00 -5.48
CA ALA A 299 28.50 -3.06 -5.85
C ALA A 299 29.00 -4.45 -5.48
N ASN A 300 30.26 -4.76 -5.79
CA ASN A 300 30.89 -6.03 -5.44
C ASN A 300 30.97 -6.25 -3.93
N ASN A 301 31.24 -5.20 -3.15
CA ASN A 301 31.24 -5.25 -1.70
C ASN A 301 29.84 -5.58 -1.13
N VAL A 302 28.79 -4.91 -1.64
CA VAL A 302 27.40 -5.16 -1.23
C VAL A 302 26.98 -6.58 -1.59
N GLU A 303 27.25 -7.03 -2.83
CA GLU A 303 26.90 -8.36 -3.33
C GLU A 303 27.56 -9.48 -2.50
N SER A 304 28.82 -9.29 -2.11
CA SER A 304 29.53 -10.27 -1.28
C SER A 304 28.92 -10.48 0.11
N LYS A 305 28.16 -9.51 0.60
CA LYS A 305 27.49 -9.57 1.90
C LYS A 305 26.06 -10.10 1.81
N ALA A 306 25.44 -10.00 0.63
CA ALA A 306 24.02 -10.33 0.44
C ALA A 306 23.67 -11.77 0.83
N GLY A 307 24.55 -12.74 0.56
CA GLY A 307 24.31 -14.16 0.84
C GLY A 307 24.14 -14.52 2.32
N ASN A 308 24.53 -13.64 3.26
CA ASN A 308 24.41 -13.83 4.70
C ASN A 308 23.41 -12.87 5.36
N SER A 309 22.69 -12.06 4.58
CA SER A 309 21.78 -11.04 5.07
C SER A 309 20.34 -11.54 5.05
N MET A 310 19.57 -11.20 6.09
CA MET A 310 18.11 -11.36 6.08
C MET A 310 17.45 -10.44 5.03
N ASN A 311 18.11 -9.34 4.68
CA ASN A 311 17.71 -8.42 3.60
C ASN A 311 18.44 -8.69 2.28
N SER A 312 18.72 -9.96 1.95
CA SER A 312 19.48 -10.38 0.76
C SER A 312 18.93 -9.75 -0.52
N THR A 313 17.62 -9.80 -0.74
CA THR A 313 16.96 -9.19 -1.92
C THR A 313 17.24 -7.68 -2.02
N LYS A 314 17.12 -6.96 -0.90
CA LYS A 314 17.36 -5.51 -0.87
C LYS A 314 18.83 -5.16 -1.15
N MET A 315 19.75 -5.96 -0.62
CA MET A 315 21.18 -5.82 -0.93
C MET A 315 21.49 -6.12 -2.40
N MET A 316 20.89 -7.15 -2.97
CA MET A 316 21.06 -7.48 -4.39
C MET A 316 20.53 -6.37 -5.29
N ASN A 317 19.35 -5.81 -4.98
CA ASN A 317 18.77 -4.68 -5.71
C ASN A 317 19.67 -3.42 -5.63
N LEU A 318 20.28 -3.16 -4.47
CA LEU A 318 21.29 -2.09 -4.33
C LEU A 318 22.50 -2.35 -5.22
N ALA A 319 23.06 -3.57 -5.18
CA ALA A 319 24.23 -3.94 -6.01
C ALA A 319 23.92 -3.80 -7.51
N GLU A 320 22.76 -4.25 -7.95
CA GLU A 320 22.30 -4.11 -9.34
C GLU A 320 22.15 -2.64 -9.74
N THR A 321 21.52 -1.83 -8.88
CA THR A 321 21.40 -0.38 -9.10
C THR A 321 22.77 0.29 -9.26
N LEU A 322 23.74 -0.06 -8.41
CA LEU A 322 25.10 0.47 -8.47
C LEU A 322 25.83 0.04 -9.76
N LYS A 323 25.68 -1.22 -10.19
CA LYS A 323 26.21 -1.71 -11.48
C LYS A 323 25.59 -0.97 -12.66
N GLY A 324 24.28 -0.75 -12.62
CA GLY A 324 23.56 0.05 -13.62
C GLY A 324 24.10 1.48 -13.71
N LEU A 325 24.29 2.16 -12.58
CA LEU A 325 24.89 3.50 -12.53
C LEU A 325 26.34 3.53 -13.03
N ALA A 326 27.11 2.46 -12.80
CA ALA A 326 28.50 2.33 -13.25
C ALA A 326 28.62 2.22 -14.77
N SER A 327 27.59 1.72 -15.45
CA SER A 327 27.53 1.54 -16.90
C SER A 327 27.02 2.73 -17.69
N MET A 328 26.43 3.71 -17.02
CA MET A 328 25.97 5.00 -17.58
C MET A 328 27.12 6.02 -17.66
#